data_c82e20828f231844be041191be25ae25
#
_entry.id   c82e20828f231844be041191be25ae25
#
_cell.length_a   1.000
_cell.length_b   1.000
_cell.length_c   1.000
_cell.angle_alpha   90.00
_cell.angle_beta   90.00
_cell.angle_gamma   90.00
#
_symmetry.space_group_name_H-M   'P 1'
#
loop_
_entity.id
_entity.type
_entity.pdbx_description
1 polymer ?
#
loop_
_entity_poly.entity_id
_entity_poly.type
_entity_poly.pdbx_seq_one_letter_code
_entity_poly.pdbx_strand_id
1 'polypeptide(L)'
;MAKKVFVSGCYDLLHSGHVEFFQQASRYGDLYVGIGSDATYLEYKHRKPMFPQEERLFMVKNIKAVKDAYINEGSGVIDFLPTLDKVKPDVFVVNAEGGV
;
A
#
# COMPACT_ATOMS: atom_id res chain seq x y z
N MET A 1 -11.04 19.90 -6.98
CA MET A 1 -9.81 19.13 -6.85
C MET A 1 -10.12 17.75 -6.33
N ALA A 2 -9.44 16.76 -6.86
CA ALA A 2 -9.68 15.39 -6.42
C ALA A 2 -9.17 15.19 -5.00
N LYS A 3 -9.90 14.41 -4.22
CA LYS A 3 -9.43 14.00 -2.90
C LYS A 3 -8.31 12.98 -3.05
N LYS A 4 -7.47 12.89 -2.04
CA LYS A 4 -6.41 11.89 -1.98
C LYS A 4 -6.84 10.76 -1.06
N VAL A 5 -6.73 9.54 -1.55
CA VAL A 5 -7.08 8.33 -0.80
C VAL A 5 -5.79 7.55 -0.56
N PHE A 6 -5.61 7.01 0.63
CA PHE A 6 -4.43 6.24 0.97
C PHE A 6 -4.82 4.85 1.47
N VAL A 7 -4.10 3.84 1.00
CA VAL A 7 -4.19 2.47 1.53
C VAL A 7 -2.77 1.98 1.79
N SER A 8 -2.62 1.07 2.74
CA SER A 8 -1.32 0.51 3.10
C SER A 8 -1.41 -1.00 3.23
N GLY A 9 -0.37 -1.70 2.84
CA GLY A 9 -0.28 -3.15 2.95
C GLY A 9 1.03 -3.68 2.40
N CYS A 10 1.23 -4.98 2.47
CA CYS A 10 2.46 -5.61 1.98
C CYS A 10 2.41 -5.92 0.49
N TYR A 11 1.28 -6.41 0.01
CA TYR A 11 1.04 -6.70 -1.42
C TYR A 11 2.12 -7.59 -2.03
N ASP A 12 2.46 -8.67 -1.33
CA ASP A 12 3.54 -9.55 -1.79
C ASP A 12 3.13 -10.35 -3.03
N LEU A 13 2.01 -11.06 -2.94
CA LEU A 13 1.49 -11.84 -4.07
C LEU A 13 0.18 -11.21 -4.50
N LEU A 14 0.27 -10.29 -5.47
CA LEU A 14 -0.92 -9.61 -5.97
C LEU A 14 -1.84 -10.59 -6.71
N HIS A 15 -3.12 -10.41 -6.51
CA HIS A 15 -4.14 -11.16 -7.22
C HIS A 15 -5.34 -10.25 -7.48
N SER A 16 -6.36 -10.80 -8.15
CA SER A 16 -7.51 -9.99 -8.55
C SER A 16 -8.21 -9.30 -7.40
N GLY A 17 -8.21 -9.92 -6.21
CA GLY A 17 -8.80 -9.29 -5.03
C GLY A 17 -8.12 -7.99 -4.63
N HIS A 18 -6.80 -7.93 -4.77
CA HIS A 18 -6.06 -6.69 -4.50
C HIS A 18 -6.41 -5.61 -5.53
N VAL A 19 -6.48 -5.99 -6.80
CA VAL A 19 -6.82 -5.04 -7.86
C VAL A 19 -8.24 -4.50 -7.65
N GLU A 20 -9.17 -5.37 -7.30
CA GLU A 20 -10.54 -4.97 -7.02
C GLU A 20 -10.60 -4.01 -5.82
N PHE A 21 -9.85 -4.29 -4.77
CA PHE A 21 -9.77 -3.40 -3.62
C PHE A 21 -9.26 -2.02 -4.03
N PHE A 22 -8.21 -1.97 -4.85
CA PHE A 22 -7.69 -0.69 -5.34
C PHE A 22 -8.72 0.04 -6.20
N GLN A 23 -9.44 -0.67 -7.04
CA GLN A 23 -10.48 -0.07 -7.86
C GLN A 23 -11.58 0.55 -6.99
N GLN A 24 -12.00 -0.15 -5.95
CA GLN A 24 -13.00 0.36 -5.04
C GLN A 24 -12.50 1.57 -4.26
N ALA A 25 -11.28 1.51 -3.75
CA ALA A 25 -10.69 2.62 -3.02
C ALA A 25 -10.53 3.86 -3.91
N SER A 26 -10.20 3.67 -5.17
CA SER A 26 -10.00 4.79 -6.11
C SER A 26 -11.29 5.54 -6.41
N ARG A 27 -12.43 5.00 -6.04
CA ARG A 27 -13.72 5.71 -6.20
C ARG A 27 -13.84 6.89 -5.26
N TYR A 28 -13.05 6.92 -4.20
CA TYR A 28 -13.07 8.02 -3.24
C TYR A 28 -12.14 9.17 -3.63
N GLY A 29 -11.28 8.96 -4.61
CA GLY A 29 -10.33 9.97 -5.06
C GLY A 29 -9.08 9.36 -5.66
N ASP A 30 -8.03 10.17 -5.83
CA ASP A 30 -6.74 9.70 -6.32
C ASP A 30 -6.12 8.74 -5.32
N LEU A 31 -5.84 7.52 -5.75
CA LEU A 31 -5.37 6.47 -4.87
C LEU A 31 -3.84 6.45 -4.77
N TYR A 32 -3.36 6.56 -3.54
CA TYR A 32 -1.94 6.42 -3.20
C TYR A 32 -1.77 5.20 -2.32
N VAL A 33 -0.75 4.39 -2.60
CA VAL A 33 -0.54 3.12 -1.90
C VAL A 33 0.79 3.14 -1.18
N GLY A 34 0.78 2.80 0.11
CA GLY A 34 2.00 2.57 0.88
C GLY A 34 2.27 1.08 0.96
N ILE A 35 3.50 0.69 0.66
CA ILE A 35 3.89 -0.70 0.60
C ILE A 35 4.86 -1.00 1.73
N GLY A 36 4.56 -2.05 2.50
CA GLY A 36 5.45 -2.48 3.59
C GLY A 36 6.82 -2.85 3.05
N SER A 37 7.87 -2.35 3.72
CA SER A 37 9.24 -2.67 3.34
C SER A 37 9.56 -4.13 3.61
N ASP A 38 10.65 -4.62 3.02
CA ASP A 38 11.12 -5.98 3.28
C ASP A 38 11.40 -6.18 4.78
N ALA A 39 11.96 -5.17 5.44
CA ALA A 39 12.24 -5.23 6.87
C ALA A 39 10.97 -5.39 7.69
N THR A 40 9.93 -4.61 7.38
CA THR A 40 8.65 -4.70 8.07
C THR A 40 7.99 -6.05 7.82
N TYR A 41 8.06 -6.53 6.59
CA TYR A 41 7.50 -7.84 6.25
C TYR A 41 8.17 -8.94 7.06
N LEU A 42 9.50 -8.93 7.13
CA LEU A 42 10.26 -9.91 7.90
C LEU A 42 9.89 -9.86 9.38
N GLU A 43 9.71 -8.66 9.93
CA GLU A 43 9.34 -8.47 11.32
C GLU A 43 8.01 -9.14 11.67
N TYR A 44 7.01 -8.99 10.77
CA TYR A 44 5.68 -9.53 11.04
C TYR A 44 5.49 -10.96 10.61
N LYS A 45 6.02 -11.33 9.46
CA LYS A 45 5.79 -12.65 8.89
C LYS A 45 6.86 -13.66 9.28
N HIS A 46 7.97 -13.20 9.86
CA HIS A 46 9.10 -14.03 10.26
C HIS A 46 9.70 -14.79 9.08
N ARG A 47 9.60 -14.24 7.89
CA ARG A 47 10.19 -14.75 6.67
C ARG A 47 10.31 -13.61 5.66
N LYS A 48 11.17 -13.81 4.66
CA LYS A 48 11.30 -12.83 3.60
C LYS A 48 10.08 -12.90 2.67
N PRO A 49 9.67 -11.77 2.06
CA PRO A 49 8.61 -11.80 1.06
C PRO A 49 9.06 -12.57 -0.18
N MET A 50 8.11 -13.05 -0.96
CA MET A 50 8.39 -13.70 -2.23
C MET A 50 9.03 -12.72 -3.22
N PHE A 51 8.57 -11.48 -3.21
CA PHE A 51 9.11 -10.43 -4.06
C PHE A 51 9.71 -9.33 -3.21
N PRO A 52 10.91 -8.83 -3.56
CA PRO A 52 11.50 -7.71 -2.83
C PRO A 52 10.66 -6.45 -3.00
N GLN A 53 10.84 -5.50 -2.09
CA GLN A 53 10.02 -4.31 -2.05
C GLN A 53 10.01 -3.53 -3.37
N GLU A 54 11.15 -3.49 -4.06
CA GLU A 54 11.23 -2.78 -5.33
C GLU A 54 10.34 -3.42 -6.40
N GLU A 55 10.28 -4.74 -6.42
CA GLU A 55 9.43 -5.48 -7.35
C GLU A 55 7.96 -5.24 -7.01
N ARG A 56 7.62 -5.28 -5.73
CA ARG A 56 6.25 -5.05 -5.28
C ARG A 56 5.80 -3.63 -5.61
N LEU A 57 6.70 -2.67 -5.41
CA LEU A 57 6.42 -1.27 -5.74
C LEU A 57 6.14 -1.11 -7.23
N PHE A 58 6.99 -1.72 -8.07
CA PHE A 58 6.83 -1.65 -9.51
C PHE A 58 5.47 -2.20 -9.94
N MET A 59 5.08 -3.34 -9.40
CA MET A 59 3.80 -3.96 -9.74
C MET A 59 2.61 -3.08 -9.35
N VAL A 60 2.63 -2.56 -8.14
CA VAL A 60 1.53 -1.73 -7.65
C VAL A 60 1.44 -0.43 -8.44
N LYS A 61 2.57 0.20 -8.75
CA LYS A 61 2.58 1.44 -9.52
C LYS A 61 1.95 1.29 -10.91
N ASN A 62 1.96 0.08 -11.44
CA ASN A 62 1.44 -0.19 -12.78
C ASN A 62 0.00 -0.69 -12.78
N ILE A 63 -0.65 -0.71 -11.64
CA ILE A 63 -2.07 -1.00 -11.57
C ILE A 63 -2.83 0.26 -11.96
N LYS A 64 -3.74 0.11 -12.92
CA LYS A 64 -4.44 1.25 -13.53
C LYS A 64 -5.11 2.16 -12.50
N ALA A 65 -5.70 1.58 -11.45
CA ALA A 65 -6.43 2.35 -10.45
C ALA A 65 -5.52 3.15 -9.51
N VAL A 66 -4.21 2.86 -9.49
CA VAL A 66 -3.26 3.47 -8.56
C VAL A 66 -2.64 4.72 -9.18
N LYS A 67 -2.76 5.85 -8.47
CA LYS A 67 -2.16 7.12 -8.91
C LYS A 67 -0.65 7.09 -8.70
N ASP A 68 -0.21 6.67 -7.52
CA ASP A 68 1.20 6.51 -7.20
C ASP A 68 1.35 5.59 -5.99
N ALA A 69 2.55 5.11 -5.77
CA ALA A 69 2.83 4.20 -4.67
C ALA A 69 4.21 4.49 -4.09
N TYR A 70 4.38 4.17 -2.81
CA TYR A 70 5.61 4.44 -2.07
C TYR A 70 5.92 3.28 -1.16
N ILE A 71 7.21 3.04 -0.91
CA ILE A 71 7.62 2.10 0.11
C ILE A 71 7.55 2.82 1.44
N ASN A 72 6.84 2.23 2.42
CA ASN A 72 6.74 2.80 3.76
C ASN A 72 8.11 2.75 4.43
N GLU A 73 8.57 3.90 4.92
CA GLU A 73 9.91 4.03 5.51
C GLU A 73 9.91 3.88 7.03
N GLY A 74 8.73 3.79 7.64
CA GLY A 74 8.63 3.58 9.07
C GLY A 74 8.82 2.12 9.44
N SER A 75 8.55 1.81 10.70
CA SER A 75 8.65 0.45 11.21
C SER A 75 7.45 0.13 12.08
N GLY A 76 7.23 -1.19 12.29
CA GLY A 76 6.14 -1.64 13.12
C GLY A 76 4.78 -1.53 12.45
N VAL A 77 3.71 -1.54 13.25
CA VAL A 77 2.32 -1.49 12.77
C VAL A 77 2.01 -0.19 12.05
N ILE A 78 2.76 0.86 12.40
CA ILE A 78 2.52 2.21 11.90
C ILE A 78 3.63 2.63 10.93
N ASP A 79 4.17 1.69 10.18
CA ASP A 79 5.24 1.95 9.22
C ASP A 79 4.86 2.97 8.16
N PHE A 80 3.56 3.18 7.97
CA PHE A 80 3.03 4.08 6.96
C PHE A 80 3.03 5.56 7.38
N LEU A 81 3.37 5.89 8.63
CA LEU A 81 3.30 7.28 9.08
C LEU A 81 4.13 8.26 8.23
N PRO A 82 5.40 7.95 7.87
CA PRO A 82 6.12 8.86 6.98
C PRO A 82 5.45 9.05 5.63
N THR A 83 4.82 8.00 5.11
CA THR A 83 4.11 8.08 3.82
C THR A 83 2.86 8.94 3.95
N LEU A 84 2.12 8.82 5.05
CA LEU A 84 0.96 9.68 5.31
C LEU A 84 1.37 11.14 5.32
N ASP A 85 2.51 11.44 5.95
CA ASP A 85 3.02 12.80 6.03
C ASP A 85 3.36 13.36 4.65
N LYS A 86 3.86 12.51 3.77
CA LYS A 86 4.19 12.88 2.39
C LYS A 86 2.94 13.06 1.53
N VAL A 87 2.01 12.13 1.62
CA VAL A 87 0.80 12.11 0.78
C VAL A 87 -0.25 13.09 1.30
N LYS A 88 -0.43 13.16 2.61
CA LYS A 88 -1.46 13.98 3.27
C LYS A 88 -2.84 13.65 2.71
N PRO A 89 -3.28 12.40 2.88
CA PRO A 89 -4.55 11.96 2.28
C PRO A 89 -5.76 12.56 3.01
N ASP A 90 -6.85 12.68 2.27
CA ASP A 90 -8.14 13.08 2.84
C ASP A 90 -8.86 11.87 3.43
N VAL A 91 -8.61 10.69 2.88
CA VAL A 91 -9.28 9.45 3.30
C VAL A 91 -8.24 8.34 3.43
N PHE A 92 -8.30 7.59 4.52
CA PHE A 92 -7.48 6.41 4.72
C PHE A 92 -8.41 5.19 4.75
N VAL A 93 -8.33 4.37 3.72
CA VAL A 93 -9.17 3.17 3.61
C VAL A 93 -8.39 1.98 4.15
N VAL A 94 -8.99 1.25 5.06
CA VAL A 94 -8.38 0.05 5.60
C VAL A 94 -9.19 -1.18 5.18
N ASN A 95 -8.47 -2.26 4.96
CA ASN A 95 -9.08 -3.53 4.65
C ASN A 95 -9.68 -4.10 5.95
N ALA A 96 -10.91 -4.61 5.87
CA ALA A 96 -11.59 -5.17 7.04
C ALA A 96 -10.84 -6.36 7.64
N GLU A 97 -10.01 -7.02 6.86
CA GLU A 97 -9.21 -8.15 7.32
C GLU A 97 -7.83 -7.75 7.82
N GLY A 98 -7.58 -6.45 7.89
CA GLY A 98 -6.34 -5.95 8.47
C GLY A 98 -5.13 -6.06 7.59
N GLY A 99 -5.00 -5.23 6.61
CA GLY A 99 -3.75 -4.96 5.93
C GLY A 99 -2.96 -6.15 5.41
N VAL A 100 -3.51 -6.91 4.59
CA VAL A 100 -2.77 -8.03 4.01
C VAL A 100 -1.80 -7.60 2.93
#